data_6b39bb3fe4470dcb85a7d11f67f1114c
#
_entry.id   6b39bb3fe4470dcb85a7d11f67f1114c
#
_cell.length_a   1.000
_cell.length_b   1.000
_cell.length_c   1.000
_cell.angle_alpha   90.00
_cell.angle_beta   90.00
_cell.angle_gamma   90.00
#
_symmetry.space_group_name_H-M   'P 1'
#
loop_
_entity.id
_entity.type
_entity.pdbx_description
1 polymer ?
#
loop_
_entity_poly.entity_id
_entity_poly.type
_entity_poly.pdbx_seq_one_letter_code
_entity_poly.pdbx_strand_id
1 'polypeptide(L)'
;GITKFSQLSIFSELNNIKNVSMDEPYAAICGITEDEILTQMSDDLNLLAARMKLPRVEVLEKLKDNYDGYHFTWPSPDIFNPFSLLNAFADGKMDSYWFGSGTPTYLLEMLNKFGVLPSKIGGTEAVAADFDAPTEHMTGITPLLYQSGYITIKDCDTQFGIYTLDIPNQEVRIGLMRSLIPSYITRDTLTTNTTVVNLARALNRDDMDGALRLLQEFLSTVPYCDNVRSEGHFQQVFYIIFSLLGM
;
A
#
# COMPACT_ATOMS: atom_id res chain seq x y z
N GLY A 1 6.27 -13.51 -8.84
CA GLY A 1 6.66 -12.65 -9.97
C GLY A 1 5.79 -11.40 -10.01
N ILE A 2 6.35 -10.33 -10.54
CA ILE A 2 5.68 -9.02 -10.58
C ILE A 2 4.71 -8.94 -11.78
N THR A 3 4.76 -9.89 -12.72
CA THR A 3 3.96 -9.84 -13.94
C THR A 3 3.35 -11.20 -14.27
N LYS A 4 2.22 -11.19 -14.99
CA LYS A 4 1.59 -12.42 -15.47
C LYS A 4 2.43 -13.06 -16.58
N PHE A 5 3.07 -14.16 -16.26
CA PHE A 5 3.85 -14.96 -17.23
C PHE A 5 2.99 -15.65 -18.29
N SER A 6 1.69 -15.85 -18.04
CA SER A 6 0.79 -16.59 -18.95
C SER A 6 0.56 -15.92 -20.31
N GLN A 7 1.03 -14.69 -20.49
CA GLN A 7 0.85 -13.92 -21.73
C GLN A 7 2.17 -13.60 -22.45
N LEU A 8 3.29 -14.13 -21.96
CA LEU A 8 4.55 -14.06 -22.72
C LEU A 8 4.47 -15.04 -23.91
N SER A 9 4.97 -14.61 -25.05
CA SER A 9 4.93 -15.38 -26.31
C SER A 9 5.50 -16.80 -26.21
N ILE A 10 6.41 -17.03 -25.26
CA ILE A 10 6.99 -18.35 -24.95
C ILE A 10 5.94 -19.32 -24.39
N PHE A 11 4.88 -18.84 -23.75
CA PHE A 11 3.82 -19.66 -23.16
C PHE A 11 2.54 -19.72 -24.01
N SER A 12 2.49 -19.03 -25.16
CA SER A 12 1.34 -19.05 -26.06
C SER A 12 1.08 -20.45 -26.67
N GLU A 13 2.07 -21.35 -26.63
CA GLU A 13 1.94 -22.73 -27.08
C GLU A 13 1.42 -23.69 -25.97
N LEU A 14 1.36 -23.24 -24.70
CA LEU A 14 0.86 -24.03 -23.58
C LEU A 14 -0.64 -23.83 -23.38
N ASN A 15 -1.45 -24.37 -24.29
CA ASN A 15 -2.92 -24.25 -24.27
C ASN A 15 -3.60 -24.92 -23.05
N ASN A 16 -2.85 -25.62 -22.19
CA ASN A 16 -3.37 -26.38 -21.06
C ASN A 16 -3.28 -25.64 -19.72
N ILE A 17 -2.71 -24.42 -19.69
CA ILE A 17 -2.60 -23.65 -18.46
C ILE A 17 -3.88 -22.86 -18.25
N LYS A 18 -4.58 -23.13 -17.12
CA LYS A 18 -5.73 -22.34 -16.68
C LYS A 18 -5.23 -21.17 -15.80
N ASN A 19 -5.66 -19.95 -16.14
CA ASN A 19 -5.48 -18.80 -15.25
C ASN A 19 -6.48 -18.90 -14.10
N VAL A 20 -5.99 -19.04 -12.88
CA VAL A 20 -6.79 -19.16 -11.64
C VAL A 20 -6.65 -17.94 -10.72
N SER A 21 -6.07 -16.85 -11.22
CA SER A 21 -5.73 -15.67 -10.41
C SER A 21 -6.93 -15.02 -9.72
N MET A 22 -8.12 -15.15 -10.32
CA MET A 22 -9.36 -14.60 -9.78
C MET A 22 -10.40 -15.69 -9.46
N ASP A 23 -10.01 -16.96 -9.43
CA ASP A 23 -10.91 -18.05 -9.09
C ASP A 23 -11.05 -18.14 -7.56
N GLU A 24 -12.27 -18.08 -7.05
CA GLU A 24 -12.61 -18.11 -5.61
C GLU A 24 -11.94 -19.24 -4.80
N PRO A 25 -11.85 -20.50 -5.29
CA PRO A 25 -11.18 -21.57 -4.54
C PRO A 25 -9.69 -21.34 -4.26
N TYR A 26 -9.06 -20.41 -4.97
CA TYR A 26 -7.64 -20.09 -4.85
C TYR A 26 -7.39 -18.72 -4.22
N ALA A 27 -8.43 -18.05 -3.72
CA ALA A 27 -8.36 -16.67 -3.21
C ALA A 27 -7.29 -16.46 -2.13
N ALA A 28 -7.10 -17.43 -1.25
CA ALA A 28 -6.16 -17.34 -0.12
C ALA A 28 -4.79 -18.02 -0.39
N ILE A 29 -4.57 -18.65 -1.56
CA ILE A 29 -3.38 -19.49 -1.80
C ILE A 29 -2.04 -18.73 -1.72
N CYS A 30 -2.07 -17.42 -1.95
CA CYS A 30 -0.87 -16.58 -1.97
C CYS A 30 -0.65 -15.78 -0.68
N GLY A 31 -1.47 -15.98 0.35
CA GLY A 31 -1.41 -15.25 1.61
C GLY A 31 -1.58 -16.14 2.82
N ILE A 32 -1.74 -15.52 3.98
CA ILE A 32 -2.04 -16.17 5.26
C ILE A 32 -3.34 -15.55 5.76
N THR A 33 -4.31 -16.36 6.14
CA THR A 33 -5.59 -15.91 6.70
C THR A 33 -5.48 -15.66 8.21
N GLU A 34 -6.41 -14.88 8.76
CA GLU A 34 -6.51 -14.68 10.21
C GLU A 34 -6.71 -16.02 10.95
N ASP A 35 -7.54 -16.93 10.39
CA ASP A 35 -7.78 -18.24 10.98
C ASP A 35 -6.49 -19.07 11.07
N GLU A 36 -5.64 -19.02 10.05
CA GLU A 36 -4.32 -19.68 10.08
C GLU A 36 -3.40 -19.09 11.14
N ILE A 37 -3.41 -17.77 11.33
CA ILE A 37 -2.66 -17.13 12.42
C ILE A 37 -3.16 -17.62 13.79
N LEU A 38 -4.48 -17.64 13.98
CA LEU A 38 -5.09 -18.00 15.25
C LEU A 38 -4.91 -19.50 15.58
N THR A 39 -4.85 -20.37 14.58
CA THR A 39 -4.78 -21.84 14.74
C THR A 39 -3.37 -22.38 14.60
N GLN A 40 -2.65 -22.03 13.53
CA GLN A 40 -1.35 -22.62 13.19
C GLN A 40 -0.18 -21.79 13.70
N MET A 41 -0.35 -20.46 13.85
CA MET A 41 0.70 -19.52 14.28
C MET A 41 0.40 -18.89 15.64
N SER A 42 -0.44 -19.56 16.45
CA SER A 42 -0.88 -19.06 17.77
C SER A 42 0.29 -18.80 18.72
N ASP A 43 1.33 -19.63 18.68
CA ASP A 43 2.51 -19.47 19.53
C ASP A 43 3.37 -18.28 19.09
N ASP A 44 3.51 -18.06 17.79
CA ASP A 44 4.24 -16.90 17.24
C ASP A 44 3.52 -15.59 17.61
N LEU A 45 2.18 -15.57 17.50
CA LEU A 45 1.38 -14.42 17.92
C LEU A 45 1.53 -14.15 19.43
N ASN A 46 1.53 -15.17 20.28
CA ASN A 46 1.72 -15.03 21.71
C ASN A 46 3.13 -14.50 22.04
N LEU A 47 4.16 -15.00 21.33
CA LEU A 47 5.54 -14.56 21.50
C LEU A 47 5.69 -13.08 21.09
N LEU A 48 5.10 -12.69 19.95
CA LEU A 48 5.11 -11.29 19.50
C LEU A 48 4.41 -10.39 20.52
N ALA A 49 3.25 -10.80 21.04
CA ALA A 49 2.50 -10.07 22.06
C ALA A 49 3.33 -9.87 23.35
N ALA A 50 4.03 -10.91 23.80
CA ALA A 50 4.91 -10.83 24.94
C ALA A 50 6.09 -9.86 24.74
N ARG A 51 6.73 -9.90 23.55
CA ARG A 51 7.83 -9.00 23.19
C ARG A 51 7.39 -7.55 23.08
N MET A 52 6.22 -7.30 22.47
CA MET A 52 5.64 -5.96 22.35
C MET A 52 5.02 -5.45 23.66
N LYS A 53 4.83 -6.32 24.66
CA LYS A 53 4.14 -6.02 25.94
C LYS A 53 2.71 -5.48 25.74
N LEU A 54 2.02 -6.07 24.77
CA LEU A 54 0.65 -5.72 24.40
C LEU A 54 -0.27 -6.96 24.52
N PRO A 55 -1.57 -6.76 24.74
CA PRO A 55 -2.54 -7.84 24.64
C PRO A 55 -2.54 -8.49 23.28
N ARG A 56 -2.72 -9.82 23.22
CA ARG A 56 -2.76 -10.58 21.97
C ARG A 56 -3.74 -10.00 20.93
N VAL A 57 -4.90 -9.57 21.39
CA VAL A 57 -5.94 -8.98 20.50
C VAL A 57 -5.43 -7.68 19.87
N GLU A 58 -4.79 -6.82 20.65
CA GLU A 58 -4.23 -5.57 20.13
C GLU A 58 -3.09 -5.81 19.13
N VAL A 59 -2.27 -6.84 19.35
CA VAL A 59 -1.21 -7.22 18.41
C VAL A 59 -1.82 -7.73 17.12
N LEU A 60 -2.88 -8.54 17.18
CA LEU A 60 -3.56 -9.03 16.00
C LEU A 60 -4.15 -7.88 15.17
N GLU A 61 -4.84 -6.91 15.81
CA GLU A 61 -5.36 -5.73 15.11
C GLU A 61 -4.23 -4.92 14.45
N LYS A 62 -3.13 -4.72 15.15
CA LYS A 62 -1.95 -4.05 14.56
C LYS A 62 -1.35 -4.82 13.39
N LEU A 63 -1.33 -6.15 13.43
CA LEU A 63 -0.91 -6.98 12.30
C LEU A 63 -1.85 -6.81 11.11
N LYS A 64 -3.17 -6.78 11.36
CA LYS A 64 -4.18 -6.52 10.33
C LYS A 64 -3.97 -5.16 9.68
N ASP A 65 -3.89 -4.10 10.46
CA ASP A 65 -3.69 -2.74 9.97
C ASP A 65 -2.44 -2.62 9.08
N ASN A 66 -1.37 -3.34 9.45
CA ASN A 66 -0.09 -3.20 8.77
C ASN A 66 0.08 -4.13 7.57
N TYR A 67 -0.40 -5.40 7.64
CA TYR A 67 0.02 -6.44 6.69
C TYR A 67 -1.11 -7.20 6.02
N ASP A 68 -2.36 -7.01 6.45
CA ASP A 68 -3.56 -7.69 5.93
C ASP A 68 -4.20 -6.94 4.77
N GLY A 69 -5.38 -7.39 4.35
CA GLY A 69 -6.29 -6.67 3.47
C GLY A 69 -6.06 -6.90 1.99
N TYR A 70 -5.28 -7.90 1.58
CA TYR A 70 -5.17 -8.29 0.19
C TYR A 70 -6.33 -9.19 -0.23
N HIS A 71 -6.85 -8.95 -1.45
CA HIS A 71 -7.84 -9.78 -2.13
C HIS A 71 -7.46 -9.98 -3.59
N PHE A 72 -7.59 -11.21 -4.08
CA PHE A 72 -7.35 -11.57 -5.49
C PHE A 72 -8.64 -11.90 -6.23
N THR A 73 -9.74 -12.04 -5.53
CA THR A 73 -11.12 -12.15 -6.05
C THR A 73 -12.09 -11.53 -5.06
N TRP A 74 -13.39 -11.45 -5.40
CA TRP A 74 -14.40 -10.88 -4.52
C TRP A 74 -15.75 -11.61 -4.68
N PRO A 75 -16.40 -11.99 -3.56
CA PRO A 75 -15.91 -11.87 -2.17
C PRO A 75 -14.82 -12.90 -1.86
N SER A 76 -13.91 -12.57 -0.95
CA SER A 76 -12.88 -13.48 -0.44
C SER A 76 -12.44 -13.04 0.96
N PRO A 77 -11.81 -13.93 1.76
CA PRO A 77 -11.21 -13.50 3.02
C PRO A 77 -10.07 -12.52 2.79
N ASP A 78 -9.86 -11.62 3.75
CA ASP A 78 -8.61 -10.85 3.84
C ASP A 78 -7.44 -11.82 4.02
N ILE A 79 -6.31 -11.52 3.37
CA ILE A 79 -5.08 -12.28 3.53
C ILE A 79 -3.91 -11.36 3.82
N PHE A 80 -3.07 -11.81 4.74
CA PHE A 80 -1.83 -11.15 5.11
C PHE A 80 -0.75 -11.36 4.05
N ASN A 81 0.10 -10.35 3.87
CA ASN A 81 1.35 -10.51 3.16
C ASN A 81 2.26 -11.46 3.94
N PRO A 82 2.58 -12.67 3.41
CA PRO A 82 3.37 -13.65 4.14
C PRO A 82 4.77 -13.16 4.49
N PHE A 83 5.40 -12.40 3.59
CA PHE A 83 6.75 -11.89 3.81
C PHE A 83 6.80 -10.93 5.01
N SER A 84 5.91 -9.96 5.07
CA SER A 84 5.88 -8.98 6.16
C SER A 84 5.46 -9.64 7.48
N LEU A 85 4.43 -10.47 7.46
CA LEU A 85 3.94 -11.17 8.65
C LEU A 85 5.01 -12.08 9.27
N LEU A 86 5.67 -12.93 8.47
CA LEU A 86 6.68 -13.86 8.97
C LEU A 86 7.90 -13.13 9.51
N ASN A 87 8.32 -12.04 8.89
CA ASN A 87 9.41 -11.21 9.42
C ASN A 87 9.01 -10.51 10.72
N ALA A 88 7.77 -10.04 10.87
CA ALA A 88 7.29 -9.46 12.11
C ALA A 88 7.35 -10.49 13.28
N PHE A 89 6.97 -11.73 13.03
CA PHE A 89 7.11 -12.81 14.02
C PHE A 89 8.57 -13.12 14.33
N ALA A 90 9.42 -13.28 13.32
CA ALA A 90 10.84 -13.60 13.50
C ALA A 90 11.58 -12.51 14.29
N ASP A 91 11.38 -11.24 13.93
CA ASP A 91 12.05 -10.11 14.57
C ASP A 91 11.41 -9.74 15.91
N GLY A 92 10.14 -10.12 16.15
CA GLY A 92 9.38 -9.78 17.35
C GLY A 92 9.03 -8.30 17.46
N LYS A 93 8.85 -7.64 16.33
CA LYS A 93 8.42 -6.24 16.21
C LYS A 93 7.64 -6.04 14.92
N MET A 94 6.91 -4.92 14.82
CA MET A 94 6.32 -4.47 13.56
C MET A 94 7.24 -3.45 12.89
N ASP A 95 7.48 -3.65 11.58
CA ASP A 95 8.33 -2.77 10.78
C ASP A 95 7.85 -2.80 9.31
N SER A 96 8.41 -1.95 8.47
CA SER A 96 8.15 -1.96 7.03
C SER A 96 9.09 -2.93 6.34
N TYR A 97 8.67 -4.18 6.21
CA TYR A 97 9.49 -5.26 5.64
C TYR A 97 9.46 -5.30 4.13
N TRP A 98 8.28 -5.23 3.55
CA TRP A 98 8.11 -5.34 2.11
C TRP A 98 8.72 -4.15 1.38
N PHE A 99 8.47 -2.93 1.86
CA PHE A 99 9.10 -1.72 1.33
C PHE A 99 10.58 -1.58 1.66
N GLY A 100 11.04 -2.15 2.78
CA GLY A 100 12.44 -2.16 3.19
C GLY A 100 13.35 -2.93 2.23
N SER A 101 12.79 -3.82 1.40
CA SER A 101 13.53 -4.64 0.45
C SER A 101 13.98 -3.93 -0.84
N GLY A 102 13.50 -2.72 -1.11
CA GLY A 102 13.93 -1.93 -2.28
C GLY A 102 13.03 -0.75 -2.60
N THR A 103 13.64 0.36 -3.04
CA THR A 103 12.88 1.51 -3.54
C THR A 103 12.26 1.15 -4.90
N PRO A 104 10.96 1.34 -5.11
CA PRO A 104 10.29 1.00 -6.35
C PRO A 104 10.56 2.03 -7.46
N THR A 105 11.83 2.22 -7.85
CA THR A 105 12.24 3.25 -8.83
C THR A 105 11.43 3.16 -10.13
N TYR A 106 11.26 1.95 -10.65
CA TYR A 106 10.46 1.73 -11.85
C TYR A 106 8.99 2.16 -11.68
N LEU A 107 8.40 1.89 -10.51
CA LEU A 107 7.04 2.33 -10.22
C LEU A 107 6.93 3.86 -10.20
N LEU A 108 7.88 4.54 -9.55
CA LEU A 108 7.90 6.00 -9.49
C LEU A 108 8.04 6.64 -10.88
N GLU A 109 8.89 6.06 -11.73
CA GLU A 109 9.02 6.47 -13.13
C GLU A 109 7.70 6.28 -13.90
N MET A 110 7.00 5.16 -13.69
CA MET A 110 5.71 4.91 -14.33
C MET A 110 4.60 5.82 -13.80
N LEU A 111 4.53 6.09 -12.49
CA LEU A 111 3.60 7.06 -11.92
C LEU A 111 3.77 8.45 -12.56
N ASN A 112 5.02 8.89 -12.68
CA ASN A 112 5.35 10.15 -13.36
C ASN A 112 4.99 10.13 -14.85
N LYS A 113 5.32 9.06 -15.55
CA LYS A 113 5.02 8.88 -16.99
C LYS A 113 3.53 8.95 -17.29
N PHE A 114 2.71 8.31 -16.47
CA PHE A 114 1.26 8.29 -16.60
C PHE A 114 0.57 9.50 -15.92
N GLY A 115 1.33 10.37 -15.26
CA GLY A 115 0.80 11.57 -14.59
C GLY A 115 -0.14 11.25 -13.42
N VAL A 116 0.06 10.11 -12.75
CA VAL A 116 -0.80 9.67 -11.65
C VAL A 116 -0.43 10.39 -10.36
N LEU A 117 -1.40 11.09 -9.79
CA LEU A 117 -1.23 11.81 -8.53
C LEU A 117 -1.31 10.85 -7.33
N PRO A 118 -0.56 11.09 -6.24
CA PRO A 118 -0.61 10.29 -5.01
C PRO A 118 -2.03 10.04 -4.49
N SER A 119 -2.87 11.06 -4.48
CA SER A 119 -4.26 10.96 -4.04
C SER A 119 -5.19 10.17 -4.98
N LYS A 120 -4.69 9.71 -6.12
CA LYS A 120 -5.44 8.93 -7.12
C LYS A 120 -4.95 7.50 -7.26
N ILE A 121 -4.04 7.06 -6.38
CA ILE A 121 -3.52 5.68 -6.42
C ILE A 121 -4.53 4.68 -5.87
N GLY A 122 -5.36 5.08 -4.91
CA GLY A 122 -6.45 4.26 -4.35
C GLY A 122 -7.83 4.77 -4.74
N GLY A 123 -8.88 4.01 -4.38
CA GLY A 123 -10.27 4.35 -4.65
C GLY A 123 -10.63 4.34 -6.13
N THR A 124 -9.96 3.51 -6.95
CA THR A 124 -10.16 3.44 -8.41
C THR A 124 -11.15 2.35 -8.76
N GLU A 125 -12.15 2.68 -9.56
CA GLU A 125 -13.06 1.70 -10.15
C GLU A 125 -12.49 1.18 -11.49
N ALA A 126 -12.56 -0.14 -11.69
CA ALA A 126 -12.03 -0.80 -12.88
C ALA A 126 -12.77 -2.11 -13.17
N VAL A 127 -12.81 -2.53 -14.44
CA VAL A 127 -13.21 -3.89 -14.81
C VAL A 127 -11.99 -4.81 -14.76
N ALA A 128 -12.20 -6.13 -14.63
CA ALA A 128 -11.11 -7.10 -14.52
C ALA A 128 -10.06 -6.96 -15.65
N ALA A 129 -10.50 -6.65 -16.87
CA ALA A 129 -9.61 -6.45 -18.01
C ALA A 129 -8.65 -5.27 -17.86
N ASP A 130 -8.96 -4.28 -17.01
CA ASP A 130 -8.13 -3.09 -16.82
C ASP A 130 -6.95 -3.32 -15.86
N PHE A 131 -7.07 -4.23 -14.90
CA PHE A 131 -6.02 -4.48 -13.91
C PHE A 131 -5.38 -5.87 -14.03
N ASP A 132 -6.09 -6.83 -14.61
CA ASP A 132 -5.59 -8.18 -14.88
C ASP A 132 -4.92 -8.30 -16.26
N ALA A 133 -4.63 -7.17 -16.91
CA ALA A 133 -4.00 -7.09 -18.23
C ALA A 133 -2.47 -7.27 -18.15
N PRO A 134 -1.81 -7.67 -19.29
CA PRO A 134 -0.36 -7.68 -19.38
C PRO A 134 0.26 -6.30 -19.17
N THR A 135 1.39 -6.26 -18.46
CA THR A 135 2.10 -4.99 -18.20
C THR A 135 2.99 -4.54 -19.35
N GLU A 136 3.16 -5.36 -20.40
CA GLU A 136 4.05 -5.04 -21.54
C GLU A 136 3.51 -3.91 -22.43
N HIS A 137 2.19 -3.81 -22.56
CA HIS A 137 1.51 -2.82 -23.42
C HIS A 137 0.45 -2.03 -22.67
N MET A 138 0.76 -1.64 -21.41
CA MET A 138 -0.19 -0.89 -20.56
C MET A 138 -0.53 0.47 -21.18
N THR A 139 -1.81 0.76 -21.21
CA THR A 139 -2.34 2.11 -21.52
C THR A 139 -2.51 2.96 -20.27
N GLY A 140 -2.42 2.34 -19.08
CA GLY A 140 -2.49 2.96 -17.76
C GLY A 140 -1.63 2.19 -16.75
N ILE A 141 -1.47 2.73 -15.55
CA ILE A 141 -0.58 2.13 -14.52
C ILE A 141 -1.27 1.05 -13.68
N THR A 142 -2.60 0.95 -13.74
CA THR A 142 -3.41 0.06 -12.89
C THR A 142 -2.96 -1.40 -12.90
N PRO A 143 -2.66 -2.02 -14.07
CA PRO A 143 -2.14 -3.39 -14.10
C PRO A 143 -0.84 -3.55 -13.31
N LEU A 144 0.08 -2.59 -13.43
CA LEU A 144 1.35 -2.62 -12.70
C LEU A 144 1.13 -2.51 -11.20
N LEU A 145 0.30 -1.56 -10.75
CA LEU A 145 -0.01 -1.36 -9.33
C LEU A 145 -0.66 -2.61 -8.72
N TYR A 146 -1.64 -3.20 -9.40
CA TYR A 146 -2.34 -4.39 -8.93
C TYR A 146 -1.42 -5.63 -8.88
N GLN A 147 -0.74 -5.94 -9.98
CA GLN A 147 0.11 -7.13 -10.07
C GLN A 147 1.36 -7.04 -9.17
N SER A 148 1.80 -5.82 -8.85
CA SER A 148 2.91 -5.59 -7.91
C SER A 148 2.45 -5.49 -6.45
N GLY A 149 1.13 -5.55 -6.16
CA GLY A 149 0.61 -5.55 -4.80
C GLY A 149 0.54 -4.16 -4.14
N TYR A 150 0.60 -3.08 -4.92
CA TYR A 150 0.39 -1.72 -4.38
C TYR A 150 -1.08 -1.37 -4.19
N ILE A 151 -1.95 -1.96 -5.02
CA ILE A 151 -3.39 -1.93 -4.86
C ILE A 151 -3.96 -3.33 -4.94
N THR A 152 -5.14 -3.52 -4.39
CA THR A 152 -5.85 -4.79 -4.32
C THR A 152 -7.35 -4.55 -4.50
N ILE A 153 -8.13 -5.60 -4.71
CA ILE A 153 -9.58 -5.52 -4.75
C ILE A 153 -10.09 -5.24 -3.33
N LYS A 154 -10.99 -4.28 -3.18
CA LYS A 154 -11.65 -3.93 -1.91
C LYS A 154 -13.16 -4.09 -1.96
N ASP A 155 -13.75 -4.11 -3.15
CA ASP A 155 -15.17 -4.33 -3.36
C ASP A 155 -15.44 -4.73 -4.81
N CYS A 156 -16.63 -5.25 -5.09
CA CYS A 156 -17.09 -5.54 -6.44
C CYS A 156 -18.59 -5.33 -6.57
N ASP A 157 -18.99 -4.44 -7.46
CA ASP A 157 -20.37 -4.41 -7.95
C ASP A 157 -20.56 -5.59 -8.92
N THR A 158 -21.13 -6.66 -8.40
CA THR A 158 -21.34 -7.90 -9.16
C THR A 158 -22.37 -7.74 -10.29
N GLN A 159 -23.24 -6.74 -10.22
CA GLN A 159 -24.23 -6.46 -11.26
C GLN A 159 -23.56 -5.92 -12.51
N PHE A 160 -22.55 -5.07 -12.37
CA PHE A 160 -21.85 -4.44 -13.48
C PHE A 160 -20.45 -5.00 -13.73
N GLY A 161 -19.94 -5.85 -12.82
CA GLY A 161 -18.58 -6.39 -12.90
C GLY A 161 -17.50 -5.32 -12.67
N ILE A 162 -17.81 -4.32 -11.86
CA ILE A 162 -16.91 -3.21 -11.53
C ILE A 162 -16.27 -3.48 -10.16
N TYR A 163 -14.95 -3.49 -10.12
CA TYR A 163 -14.15 -3.67 -8.92
C TYR A 163 -13.67 -2.33 -8.39
N THR A 164 -13.74 -2.15 -7.08
CA THR A 164 -13.08 -1.04 -6.40
C THR A 164 -11.68 -1.51 -5.97
N LEU A 165 -10.66 -0.80 -6.45
CA LEU A 165 -9.25 -1.07 -6.14
C LEU A 165 -8.72 -0.01 -5.18
N ASP A 166 -8.06 -0.43 -4.09
CA ASP A 166 -7.41 0.50 -3.15
C ASP A 166 -6.14 -0.11 -2.57
N ILE A 167 -5.37 0.71 -1.85
CA ILE A 167 -4.15 0.31 -1.16
C ILE A 167 -4.52 -0.72 -0.07
N PRO A 168 -3.81 -1.87 0.01
CA PRO A 168 -4.21 -2.96 0.89
C PRO A 168 -4.15 -2.61 2.38
N ASN A 169 -3.07 -1.97 2.83
CA ASN A 169 -2.76 -1.76 4.25
C ASN A 169 -1.80 -0.58 4.49
N GLN A 170 -1.50 -0.35 5.77
CA GLN A 170 -0.65 0.77 6.20
C GLN A 170 0.81 0.61 5.77
N GLU A 171 1.38 -0.60 5.74
CA GLU A 171 2.74 -0.79 5.27
C GLU A 171 2.92 -0.28 3.84
N VAL A 172 2.02 -0.68 2.96
CA VAL A 172 2.05 -0.27 1.55
C VAL A 172 1.77 1.22 1.41
N ARG A 173 0.77 1.74 2.12
CA ARG A 173 0.41 3.17 2.10
C ARG A 173 1.58 4.04 2.53
N ILE A 174 2.14 3.77 3.71
CA ILE A 174 3.24 4.56 4.26
C ILE A 174 4.50 4.43 3.39
N GLY A 175 4.83 3.22 2.96
CA GLY A 175 6.00 2.97 2.12
C GLY A 175 5.90 3.71 0.77
N LEU A 176 4.75 3.63 0.11
CA LEU A 176 4.50 4.32 -1.15
C LEU A 176 4.58 5.84 -0.99
N MET A 177 3.92 6.41 0.03
CA MET A 177 3.96 7.86 0.30
C MET A 177 5.37 8.34 0.61
N ARG A 178 6.14 7.59 1.41
CA ARG A 178 7.57 7.89 1.65
C ARG A 178 8.39 7.92 0.37
N SER A 179 8.15 6.98 -0.53
CA SER A 179 8.84 6.91 -1.82
C SER A 179 8.52 8.09 -2.75
N LEU A 180 7.34 8.70 -2.59
CA LEU A 180 6.89 9.85 -3.36
C LEU A 180 7.40 11.20 -2.82
N ILE A 181 7.84 11.27 -1.55
CA ILE A 181 8.33 12.52 -0.94
C ILE A 181 9.34 13.27 -1.83
N PRO A 182 10.40 12.64 -2.38
CA PRO A 182 11.39 13.35 -3.19
C PRO A 182 10.84 13.98 -4.47
N SER A 183 9.73 13.45 -4.99
CA SER A 183 9.08 13.98 -6.21
C SER A 183 8.21 15.22 -5.95
N TYR A 184 7.78 15.42 -4.70
CA TYR A 184 6.86 16.50 -4.32
C TYR A 184 7.48 17.53 -3.38
N ILE A 185 8.52 17.15 -2.66
CA ILE A 185 9.14 17.94 -1.60
C ILE A 185 10.65 17.98 -1.85
N THR A 186 11.18 19.16 -2.14
CA THR A 186 12.61 19.36 -2.44
C THR A 186 13.51 19.39 -1.20
N ARG A 187 12.91 19.25 -0.01
CA ARG A 187 13.63 19.19 1.25
C ARG A 187 14.32 17.84 1.47
N ASP A 188 15.34 17.89 2.30
CA ASP A 188 15.98 16.70 2.85
C ASP A 188 14.94 15.78 3.52
N THR A 189 15.01 14.50 3.17
CA THR A 189 14.10 13.46 3.66
C THR A 189 14.10 13.34 5.19
N LEU A 190 15.25 13.56 5.84
CA LEU A 190 15.37 13.53 7.30
C LEU A 190 14.52 14.63 7.95
N THR A 191 14.61 15.84 7.43
CA THR A 191 13.81 16.99 7.92
C THR A 191 12.33 16.75 7.72
N THR A 192 11.92 16.20 6.58
CA THR A 192 10.52 15.87 6.29
C THR A 192 10.00 14.81 7.26
N ASN A 193 10.72 13.71 7.47
CA ASN A 193 10.32 12.67 8.41
C ASN A 193 10.22 13.19 9.85
N THR A 194 11.16 14.04 10.30
CA THR A 194 11.13 14.67 11.63
C THR A 194 9.90 15.55 11.79
N THR A 195 9.54 16.31 10.76
CA THR A 195 8.34 17.18 10.79
C THR A 195 7.07 16.34 10.90
N VAL A 196 6.94 15.25 10.12
CA VAL A 196 5.79 14.32 10.22
C VAL A 196 5.67 13.73 11.63
N VAL A 197 6.77 13.27 12.22
CA VAL A 197 6.76 12.73 13.60
C VAL A 197 6.36 13.79 14.63
N ASN A 198 6.86 15.03 14.51
CA ASN A 198 6.50 16.11 15.43
C ASN A 198 5.05 16.54 15.27
N LEU A 199 4.54 16.53 14.03
CA LEU A 199 3.12 16.77 13.75
C LEU A 199 2.23 15.70 14.39
N ALA A 200 2.57 14.41 14.24
CA ALA A 200 1.89 13.31 14.93
C ALA A 200 1.89 13.49 16.46
N ARG A 201 3.02 13.88 17.04
CA ARG A 201 3.13 14.11 18.49
C ARG A 201 2.27 15.28 18.96
N ALA A 202 2.17 16.36 18.18
CA ALA A 202 1.31 17.49 18.52
C ALA A 202 -0.17 17.08 18.48
N LEU A 203 -0.59 16.39 17.42
CA LEU A 203 -1.97 15.88 17.27
C LEU A 203 -2.34 14.92 18.42
N ASN A 204 -1.45 13.98 18.78
CA ASN A 204 -1.68 13.03 19.88
C ASN A 204 -1.76 13.69 21.26
N ARG A 205 -1.33 14.95 21.39
CA ARG A 205 -1.42 15.75 22.62
C ARG A 205 -2.55 16.77 22.62
N ASP A 206 -3.41 16.72 21.58
CA ASP A 206 -4.45 17.72 21.31
C ASP A 206 -3.89 19.16 21.17
N ASP A 207 -2.58 19.30 20.84
CA ASP A 207 -1.95 20.59 20.55
C ASP A 207 -2.19 21.00 19.09
N MET A 208 -3.40 21.45 18.81
CA MET A 208 -3.79 21.85 17.47
C MET A 208 -3.01 23.09 16.99
N ASP A 209 -2.75 24.05 17.87
CA ASP A 209 -1.98 25.26 17.53
C ASP A 209 -0.53 24.91 17.16
N GLY A 210 0.10 24.02 17.93
CA GLY A 210 1.42 23.49 17.61
C GLY A 210 1.45 22.72 16.29
N ALA A 211 0.45 21.87 16.06
CA ALA A 211 0.31 21.11 14.81
C ALA A 211 0.18 22.06 13.60
N LEU A 212 -0.67 23.09 13.67
CA LEU A 212 -0.85 24.07 12.60
C LEU A 212 0.42 24.88 12.33
N ARG A 213 1.17 25.27 13.36
CA ARG A 213 2.47 25.96 13.18
C ARG A 213 3.49 25.08 12.47
N LEU A 214 3.63 23.82 12.88
CA LEU A 214 4.52 22.85 12.21
C LEU A 214 4.16 22.66 10.75
N LEU A 215 2.86 22.57 10.47
CA LEU A 215 2.36 22.43 9.10
C LEU A 215 2.62 23.70 8.27
N GLN A 216 2.41 24.88 8.83
CA GLN A 216 2.70 26.16 8.20
C GLN A 216 4.19 26.34 7.89
N GLU A 217 5.05 26.04 8.86
CA GLU A 217 6.51 26.05 8.70
C GLU A 217 6.95 25.07 7.60
N PHE A 218 6.38 23.88 7.60
CA PHE A 218 6.68 22.89 6.57
C PHE A 218 6.26 23.36 5.17
N LEU A 219 5.02 23.83 5.01
CA LEU A 219 4.50 24.29 3.72
C LEU A 219 5.22 25.55 3.20
N SER A 220 5.69 26.42 4.09
CA SER A 220 6.49 27.60 3.70
C SER A 220 7.80 27.25 2.98
N THR A 221 8.24 26.01 3.10
CA THR A 221 9.48 25.51 2.50
C THR A 221 9.27 24.71 1.22
N VAL A 222 8.01 24.42 0.88
CA VAL A 222 7.65 23.82 -0.41
C VAL A 222 7.79 24.91 -1.47
N PRO A 223 8.56 24.69 -2.56
CA PRO A 223 8.73 25.72 -3.59
C PRO A 223 7.39 26.15 -4.19
N TYR A 224 7.18 27.45 -4.27
CA TYR A 224 6.04 28.01 -4.98
C TYR A 224 6.31 27.85 -6.48
N CYS A 225 5.58 26.98 -7.15
CA CYS A 225 5.66 26.85 -8.61
C CYS A 225 4.78 27.92 -9.24
N ASP A 226 5.37 28.84 -10.00
CA ASP A 226 4.71 29.98 -10.67
C ASP A 226 3.65 29.60 -11.73
N ASN A 227 3.29 28.34 -11.84
CA ASN A 227 2.31 27.82 -12.79
C ASN A 227 1.00 27.41 -12.10
N VAL A 228 -0.10 27.40 -12.88
CA VAL A 228 -1.49 26.99 -12.53
C VAL A 228 -1.61 25.65 -11.74
N ARG A 229 -0.51 24.95 -11.53
CA ARG A 229 -0.39 23.70 -10.76
C ARG A 229 -0.17 23.90 -9.25
N SER A 230 -0.07 25.12 -8.74
CA SER A 230 0.32 25.39 -7.35
C SER A 230 -0.66 24.79 -6.33
N GLU A 231 -1.97 24.99 -6.51
CA GLU A 231 -2.99 24.46 -5.59
C GLU A 231 -3.02 22.92 -5.60
N GLY A 232 -3.01 22.29 -6.78
CA GLY A 232 -2.97 20.85 -6.93
C GLY A 232 -1.69 20.23 -6.32
N HIS A 233 -0.54 20.92 -6.42
CA HIS A 233 0.71 20.45 -5.81
C HIS A 233 0.62 20.44 -4.27
N PHE A 234 0.11 21.51 -3.66
CA PHE A 234 -0.09 21.57 -2.21
C PHE A 234 -1.08 20.51 -1.72
N GLN A 235 -2.16 20.25 -2.45
CA GLN A 235 -3.10 19.16 -2.13
C GLN A 235 -2.39 17.79 -2.09
N GLN A 236 -1.49 17.51 -3.03
CA GLN A 236 -0.72 16.25 -3.03
C GLN A 236 0.25 16.19 -1.85
N VAL A 237 0.93 17.29 -1.53
CA VAL A 237 1.83 17.37 -0.36
C VAL A 237 1.05 17.11 0.93
N PHE A 238 -0.12 17.72 1.10
CA PHE A 238 -1.01 17.44 2.23
C PHE A 238 -1.41 15.97 2.28
N TYR A 239 -1.87 15.42 1.17
CA TYR A 239 -2.27 14.02 1.10
C TYR A 239 -1.14 13.09 1.52
N ILE A 240 0.09 13.32 1.04
CA ILE A 240 1.26 12.53 1.42
C ILE A 240 1.50 12.62 2.94
N ILE A 241 1.51 13.83 3.52
CA ILE A 241 1.77 14.04 4.95
C ILE A 241 0.72 13.33 5.81
N PHE A 242 -0.58 13.55 5.52
CA PHE A 242 -1.65 12.94 6.31
C PHE A 242 -1.68 11.40 6.16
N SER A 243 -1.41 10.89 4.98
CA SER A 243 -1.24 9.45 4.77
C SER A 243 -0.07 8.86 5.59
N LEU A 244 1.03 9.61 5.77
CA LEU A 244 2.16 9.20 6.62
C LEU A 244 1.82 9.23 8.11
N LEU A 245 0.79 9.99 8.51
CA LEU A 245 0.26 10.01 9.88
C LEU A 245 -0.70 8.83 10.15
N GLY A 246 -1.05 8.05 9.12
CA GLY A 246 -2.02 6.96 9.23
C GLY A 246 -3.48 7.44 9.19
N MET A 247 -3.72 8.61 8.61
CA MET A 247 -5.04 9.24 8.50
C MET A 247 -5.59 9.12 7.07
#